data_ef70170f7b84da9771ff6a0e0c81c4af
#
_entry.id   ef70170f7b84da9771ff6a0e0c81c4af
#
_cell.length_a   1.000
_cell.length_b   1.000
_cell.length_c   1.000
_cell.angle_alpha   90.00
_cell.angle_beta   90.00
_cell.angle_gamma   90.00
#
_symmetry.space_group_name_H-M   'P 1'
#
loop_
_entity.id
_entity.type
_entity.pdbx_description
1 polymer ?
#
loop_
_entity_poly.entity_id
_entity_poly.type
_entity_poly.pdbx_seq_one_letter_code
_entity_poly.pdbx_strand_id
1 'polypeptide(L)'
;MFNYGNANEAQKEAISATDGLVLITAGPGTGKTFTLVKRAVYLIQECGIKPEQIMMATFTEKAAKELITRITNELAERNISVNVNEMYIGTFHSLCLRIIKENLEFTRLKRNYRLLDTFDQKYLVFRNFHKFKNIEGIDELLSKGGSWKRSDEICTYINHLSEEMVDIEALQSDDNPGIRTLGRVLSVYQEMLEEGNLIDFSTIQTECYKLLMQNKQILEELQDKLQYLMIDEYQDTNYIQEQIVFLLGAKHHNICVVGDDDQGLYRFRGATIRNILEFPHKFENEGCKIIPLVVNYRSNSDIVDFYNEWISTTSGHKFKFSWDRYRYQKKIEPHVKSDIQSPAVVKLFSKDDEDEWHEKILGFIKELKESGKLTDYNQLAFLFSSVKHQRVTALANFLERNGINVYSPRSDMFFKRDEIKLALGCLMLMFPKYVMKLEKQEFDFLQVEHYRYYRECIVAANEYVTRADNKELLQFIRKHGKAHAGLTGTTDYAYSGLLYKLFMFRPFSDILDTDMSVGVVDIRPTRNLALLTQIIGKFEYLHRVDVFNGSYIDRNTELLFNLYLKLLYDGGISEYEDEAEYA
;
A
#
# COMPACT_ATOMS: atom_id res chain seq x y z
N MET A 1 -35.45 -5.83 -20.07
CA MET A 1 -35.58 -5.17 -18.72
C MET A 1 -34.44 -5.65 -17.85
N PHE A 2 -33.70 -4.73 -17.29
CA PHE A 2 -32.52 -5.05 -16.48
C PHE A 2 -32.87 -5.90 -15.25
N ASN A 3 -32.14 -6.97 -15.02
CA ASN A 3 -32.28 -7.79 -13.83
C ASN A 3 -31.44 -7.20 -12.69
N TYR A 4 -32.09 -6.55 -11.74
CA TYR A 4 -31.45 -5.98 -10.56
C TYR A 4 -31.03 -7.02 -9.51
N GLY A 5 -31.43 -8.29 -9.67
CA GLY A 5 -31.20 -9.34 -8.66
C GLY A 5 -31.92 -8.99 -7.34
N ASN A 6 -31.20 -9.14 -6.22
CA ASN A 6 -31.72 -8.87 -4.87
C ASN A 6 -31.58 -7.40 -4.44
N ALA A 7 -31.40 -6.46 -5.37
CA ALA A 7 -31.27 -5.04 -5.04
C ALA A 7 -32.56 -4.49 -4.40
N ASN A 8 -32.42 -3.74 -3.30
CA ASN A 8 -33.52 -2.98 -2.72
C ASN A 8 -33.81 -1.71 -3.55
N GLU A 9 -34.88 -0.98 -3.22
CA GLU A 9 -35.31 0.18 -4.00
C GLU A 9 -34.24 1.29 -4.09
N ALA A 10 -33.55 1.61 -2.98
CA ALA A 10 -32.48 2.59 -2.97
C ALA A 10 -31.28 2.15 -3.85
N GLN A 11 -30.95 0.86 -3.82
CA GLN A 11 -29.91 0.30 -4.70
C GLN A 11 -30.35 0.33 -6.17
N LYS A 12 -31.62 0.01 -6.48
CA LYS A 12 -32.15 0.12 -7.86
C LYS A 12 -32.09 1.55 -8.37
N GLU A 13 -32.47 2.50 -7.52
CA GLU A 13 -32.39 3.93 -7.83
C GLU A 13 -30.92 4.34 -8.10
N ALA A 14 -29.97 3.92 -7.23
CA ALA A 14 -28.56 4.20 -7.41
C ALA A 14 -27.95 3.56 -8.68
N ILE A 15 -28.41 2.37 -9.07
CA ILE A 15 -28.00 1.68 -10.29
C ILE A 15 -28.48 2.43 -11.53
N SER A 16 -29.71 2.90 -11.55
CA SER A 16 -30.36 3.50 -12.73
C SER A 16 -30.20 5.02 -12.85
N ALA A 17 -29.74 5.71 -11.80
CA ALA A 17 -29.47 7.15 -11.85
C ALA A 17 -28.15 7.42 -12.62
N THR A 18 -28.17 7.35 -13.94
CA THR A 18 -26.96 7.38 -14.77
C THR A 18 -26.45 8.78 -15.08
N ASP A 19 -27.33 9.75 -15.20
CA ASP A 19 -26.99 11.08 -15.68
C ASP A 19 -26.72 12.05 -14.52
N GLY A 20 -25.75 12.93 -14.73
CA GLY A 20 -25.39 14.00 -13.80
C GLY A 20 -24.62 13.52 -12.57
N LEU A 21 -24.65 14.36 -11.54
CA LEU A 21 -23.92 14.13 -10.29
C LEU A 21 -24.74 13.23 -9.35
N VAL A 22 -24.14 12.16 -8.90
CA VAL A 22 -24.76 11.21 -7.96
C VAL A 22 -23.83 10.97 -6.76
N LEU A 23 -24.34 11.23 -5.57
CA LEU A 23 -23.70 10.86 -4.32
C LEU A 23 -24.46 9.70 -3.68
N ILE A 24 -23.81 8.56 -3.52
CA ILE A 24 -24.34 7.42 -2.79
C ILE A 24 -23.72 7.43 -1.38
N THR A 25 -24.49 7.87 -0.38
CA THR A 25 -24.07 7.79 1.02
C THR A 25 -24.42 6.42 1.56
N ALA A 26 -23.43 5.62 1.92
CA ALA A 26 -23.64 4.20 2.18
C ALA A 26 -22.94 3.77 3.47
N GLY A 27 -23.70 3.29 4.42
CA GLY A 27 -23.15 2.72 5.65
C GLY A 27 -22.38 1.41 5.44
N PRO A 28 -21.72 0.90 6.49
CA PRO A 28 -20.99 -0.37 6.39
C PRO A 28 -21.95 -1.52 6.06
N GLY A 29 -21.54 -2.41 5.17
CA GLY A 29 -22.32 -3.60 4.81
C GLY A 29 -23.61 -3.36 4.02
N THR A 30 -23.83 -2.15 3.49
CA THR A 30 -25.05 -1.78 2.73
C THR A 30 -24.98 -2.12 1.24
N GLY A 31 -23.90 -2.75 0.78
CA GLY A 31 -23.77 -3.20 -0.60
C GLY A 31 -23.22 -2.15 -1.56
N LYS A 32 -22.30 -1.26 -1.12
CA LYS A 32 -21.60 -0.28 -1.97
C LYS A 32 -21.06 -0.93 -3.25
N THR A 33 -20.18 -1.91 -3.12
CA THR A 33 -19.55 -2.61 -4.25
C THR A 33 -20.57 -3.32 -5.14
N PHE A 34 -21.59 -3.95 -4.56
CA PHE A 34 -22.68 -4.57 -5.31
C PHE A 34 -23.40 -3.55 -6.20
N THR A 35 -23.72 -2.39 -5.64
CA THR A 35 -24.42 -1.30 -6.36
C THR A 35 -23.55 -0.76 -7.50
N LEU A 36 -22.24 -0.55 -7.26
CA LEU A 36 -21.31 -0.07 -8.30
C LEU A 36 -21.15 -1.08 -9.45
N VAL A 37 -20.99 -2.37 -9.13
CA VAL A 37 -20.90 -3.44 -10.14
C VAL A 37 -22.17 -3.48 -10.99
N LYS A 38 -23.35 -3.49 -10.36
CA LYS A 38 -24.64 -3.50 -11.07
C LYS A 38 -24.84 -2.23 -11.91
N ARG A 39 -24.38 -1.06 -11.42
CA ARG A 39 -24.43 0.21 -12.17
C ARG A 39 -23.54 0.15 -13.42
N ALA A 40 -22.31 -0.37 -13.32
CA ALA A 40 -21.44 -0.54 -14.47
C ALA A 40 -22.06 -1.47 -15.54
N VAL A 41 -22.64 -2.59 -15.09
CA VAL A 41 -23.34 -3.52 -15.97
C VAL A 41 -24.59 -2.89 -16.58
N TYR A 42 -25.33 -2.06 -15.83
CA TYR A 42 -26.50 -1.33 -16.31
C TYR A 42 -26.12 -0.34 -17.42
N LEU A 43 -25.04 0.43 -17.22
CA LEU A 43 -24.50 1.36 -18.24
C LEU A 43 -24.16 0.61 -19.54
N ILE A 44 -23.53 -0.54 -19.45
CA ILE A 44 -23.16 -1.35 -20.62
C ILE A 44 -24.40 -1.95 -21.29
N GLN A 45 -25.29 -2.59 -20.53
CA GLN A 45 -26.41 -3.36 -21.05
C GLN A 45 -27.60 -2.52 -21.52
N GLU A 46 -28.05 -1.56 -20.68
CA GLU A 46 -29.29 -0.80 -20.95
C GLU A 46 -28.99 0.54 -21.62
N CYS A 47 -27.86 1.20 -21.26
CA CYS A 47 -27.49 2.48 -21.87
C CYS A 47 -26.59 2.32 -23.10
N GLY A 48 -26.09 1.12 -23.41
CA GLY A 48 -25.22 0.86 -24.56
C GLY A 48 -23.85 1.50 -24.49
N ILE A 49 -23.39 1.83 -23.28
CA ILE A 49 -22.09 2.46 -23.03
C ILE A 49 -20.98 1.44 -23.22
N LYS A 50 -19.95 1.83 -23.97
CA LYS A 50 -18.80 0.95 -24.18
C LYS A 50 -17.89 0.90 -22.96
N PRO A 51 -17.17 -0.23 -22.71
CA PRO A 51 -16.26 -0.34 -21.58
C PRO A 51 -15.24 0.80 -21.47
N GLU A 52 -14.62 1.20 -22.58
CA GLU A 52 -13.63 2.28 -22.63
C GLU A 52 -14.16 3.67 -22.24
N GLN A 53 -15.49 3.82 -22.14
CA GLN A 53 -16.15 5.06 -21.74
C GLN A 53 -16.40 5.16 -20.22
N ILE A 54 -16.05 4.12 -19.48
CA ILE A 54 -16.29 4.00 -18.03
C ILE A 54 -14.97 4.03 -17.28
N MET A 55 -14.85 4.94 -16.31
CA MET A 55 -13.78 4.98 -15.34
C MET A 55 -14.31 4.60 -13.96
N MET A 56 -13.60 3.71 -13.25
CA MET A 56 -13.89 3.34 -11.86
C MET A 56 -12.62 3.45 -11.04
N ALA A 57 -12.58 4.39 -10.11
CA ALA A 57 -11.48 4.54 -9.17
C ALA A 57 -11.84 3.95 -7.81
N THR A 58 -10.90 3.24 -7.20
CA THR A 58 -11.01 2.67 -5.85
C THR A 58 -9.72 2.90 -5.06
N PHE A 59 -9.75 2.59 -3.76
CA PHE A 59 -8.63 2.89 -2.88
C PHE A 59 -7.51 1.84 -2.92
N THR A 60 -7.82 0.55 -3.20
CA THR A 60 -6.84 -0.54 -3.19
C THR A 60 -6.84 -1.36 -4.49
N GLU A 61 -5.68 -1.88 -4.88
CA GLU A 61 -5.54 -2.78 -6.03
C GLU A 61 -6.38 -4.06 -5.86
N LYS A 62 -6.53 -4.55 -4.63
CA LYS A 62 -7.39 -5.69 -4.32
C LYS A 62 -8.86 -5.38 -4.65
N ALA A 63 -9.34 -4.21 -4.27
CA ALA A 63 -10.71 -3.77 -4.57
C ALA A 63 -10.90 -3.58 -6.09
N ALA A 64 -9.91 -3.04 -6.80
CA ALA A 64 -9.95 -2.92 -8.25
C ALA A 64 -10.04 -4.29 -8.95
N LYS A 65 -9.22 -5.26 -8.55
CA LYS A 65 -9.27 -6.63 -9.08
C LYS A 65 -10.61 -7.32 -8.77
N GLU A 66 -11.15 -7.09 -7.58
CA GLU A 66 -12.47 -7.60 -7.20
C GLU A 66 -13.59 -7.00 -8.07
N LEU A 67 -13.57 -5.68 -8.32
CA LEU A 67 -14.51 -5.02 -9.22
C LEU A 67 -14.46 -5.61 -10.63
N ILE A 68 -13.27 -5.75 -11.22
CA ILE A 68 -13.07 -6.36 -12.55
C ILE A 68 -13.67 -7.77 -12.58
N THR A 69 -13.33 -8.60 -11.60
CA THR A 69 -13.82 -9.99 -11.52
C THR A 69 -15.35 -10.05 -11.42
N ARG A 70 -15.95 -9.22 -10.55
CA ARG A 70 -17.40 -9.19 -10.35
C ARG A 70 -18.15 -8.67 -11.57
N ILE A 71 -17.64 -7.61 -12.23
CA ILE A 71 -18.24 -7.08 -13.47
C ILE A 71 -18.16 -8.13 -14.57
N THR A 72 -17.00 -8.77 -14.75
CA THR A 72 -16.80 -9.82 -15.76
C THR A 72 -17.78 -10.98 -15.55
N ASN A 73 -17.92 -11.49 -14.32
CA ASN A 73 -18.82 -12.58 -14.01
C ASN A 73 -20.29 -12.19 -14.27
N GLU A 74 -20.72 -11.02 -13.83
CA GLU A 74 -22.08 -10.52 -14.02
C GLU A 74 -22.43 -10.34 -15.52
N LEU A 75 -21.49 -9.86 -16.33
CA LEU A 75 -21.68 -9.74 -17.78
C LEU A 75 -21.73 -11.10 -18.46
N ALA A 76 -20.88 -12.05 -18.02
CA ALA A 76 -20.88 -13.42 -18.53
C ALA A 76 -22.21 -14.14 -18.23
N GLU A 77 -22.75 -14.02 -17.00
CA GLU A 77 -24.06 -14.57 -16.61
C GLU A 77 -25.20 -14.02 -17.49
N ARG A 78 -25.03 -12.82 -18.01
CA ARG A 78 -25.99 -12.16 -18.92
C ARG A 78 -25.74 -12.44 -20.39
N ASN A 79 -24.73 -13.23 -20.74
CA ASN A 79 -24.28 -13.50 -22.11
C ASN A 79 -23.86 -12.21 -22.87
N ILE A 80 -23.29 -11.24 -22.16
CA ILE A 80 -22.76 -10.00 -22.76
C ILE A 80 -21.25 -10.17 -22.93
N SER A 81 -20.80 -10.16 -24.18
CA SER A 81 -19.38 -10.34 -24.53
C SER A 81 -18.74 -8.98 -24.80
N VAL A 82 -18.07 -8.41 -23.79
CA VAL A 82 -17.28 -7.19 -23.90
C VAL A 82 -15.95 -7.36 -23.16
N ASN A 83 -14.94 -6.61 -23.55
CA ASN A 83 -13.64 -6.63 -22.89
C ASN A 83 -13.61 -5.66 -21.71
N VAL A 84 -13.80 -6.16 -20.50
CA VAL A 84 -13.78 -5.34 -19.26
C VAL A 84 -12.43 -4.67 -19.02
N ASN A 85 -11.31 -5.20 -19.55
CA ASN A 85 -9.99 -4.60 -19.43
C ASN A 85 -9.84 -3.27 -20.20
N GLU A 86 -10.77 -2.94 -21.11
CA GLU A 86 -10.81 -1.64 -21.77
C GLU A 86 -11.31 -0.54 -20.84
N MET A 87 -12.08 -0.89 -19.80
CA MET A 87 -12.47 0.06 -18.76
C MET A 87 -11.24 0.65 -18.06
N TYR A 88 -11.37 1.85 -17.54
CA TYR A 88 -10.38 2.46 -16.67
C TYR A 88 -10.69 2.10 -15.21
N ILE A 89 -10.40 0.85 -14.82
CA ILE A 89 -10.60 0.38 -13.44
C ILE A 89 -9.25 0.25 -12.74
N GLY A 90 -9.10 0.89 -11.58
CA GLY A 90 -7.86 0.84 -10.80
C GLY A 90 -7.89 1.74 -9.59
N THR A 91 -6.73 1.84 -8.92
CA THR A 91 -6.50 2.89 -7.92
C THR A 91 -6.25 4.23 -8.61
N PHE A 92 -6.41 5.35 -7.91
CA PHE A 92 -6.07 6.66 -8.48
C PHE A 92 -4.64 6.70 -9.03
N HIS A 93 -3.69 6.09 -8.31
CA HIS A 93 -2.30 6.02 -8.74
C HIS A 93 -2.12 5.22 -10.03
N SER A 94 -2.76 4.04 -10.12
CA SER A 94 -2.67 3.21 -11.33
C SER A 94 -3.34 3.85 -12.54
N LEU A 95 -4.46 4.55 -12.33
CA LEU A 95 -5.16 5.29 -13.38
C LEU A 95 -4.35 6.50 -13.87
N CYS A 96 -3.80 7.30 -12.97
CA CYS A 96 -2.91 8.42 -13.30
C CYS A 96 -1.66 7.92 -14.03
N LEU A 97 -1.07 6.82 -13.56
CA LEU A 97 0.11 6.23 -14.21
C LEU A 97 -0.21 5.69 -15.62
N ARG A 98 -1.41 5.14 -15.83
CA ARG A 98 -1.89 4.74 -17.16
C ARG A 98 -2.00 5.95 -18.09
N ILE A 99 -2.61 7.04 -17.65
CA ILE A 99 -2.73 8.29 -18.44
C ILE A 99 -1.35 8.85 -18.79
N ILE A 100 -0.42 8.88 -17.83
CA ILE A 100 0.96 9.31 -18.06
C ILE A 100 1.66 8.41 -19.08
N LYS A 101 1.54 7.08 -18.96
CA LYS A 101 2.18 6.11 -19.88
C LYS A 101 1.64 6.24 -21.31
N GLU A 102 0.34 6.45 -21.47
CA GLU A 102 -0.31 6.65 -22.76
C GLU A 102 0.14 7.97 -23.43
N ASN A 103 0.63 8.94 -22.63
CA ASN A 103 1.00 10.30 -23.09
C ASN A 103 2.41 10.72 -22.63
N LEU A 104 3.33 9.76 -22.51
CA LEU A 104 4.64 9.96 -21.89
C LEU A 104 5.48 11.08 -22.53
N GLU A 105 5.36 11.25 -23.82
CA GLU A 105 6.07 12.26 -24.62
C GLU A 105 5.70 13.71 -24.26
N PHE A 106 4.57 13.92 -23.61
CA PHE A 106 4.10 15.23 -23.14
C PHE A 106 4.43 15.47 -21.66
N THR A 107 5.18 14.58 -21.03
CA THR A 107 5.61 14.70 -19.63
C THR A 107 7.12 14.96 -19.55
N ARG A 108 7.61 15.32 -18.36
CA ARG A 108 9.06 15.40 -18.09
C ARG A 108 9.75 14.03 -18.07
N LEU A 109 8.98 12.92 -17.98
CA LEU A 109 9.51 11.58 -17.79
C LEU A 109 10.04 10.99 -19.11
N LYS A 110 11.19 10.32 -19.04
CA LYS A 110 11.74 9.55 -20.14
C LYS A 110 11.27 8.09 -20.06
N ARG A 111 11.35 7.32 -21.15
CA ARG A 111 10.87 5.93 -21.21
C ARG A 111 11.44 5.00 -20.12
N ASN A 112 12.62 5.31 -19.61
CA ASN A 112 13.29 4.55 -18.56
C ASN A 112 13.11 5.16 -17.17
N TYR A 113 12.03 5.92 -16.93
CA TYR A 113 11.75 6.45 -15.61
C TYR A 113 11.54 5.32 -14.59
N ARG A 114 11.74 5.61 -13.32
CA ARG A 114 11.49 4.66 -12.24
C ARG A 114 10.56 5.23 -11.19
N LEU A 115 9.66 4.37 -10.74
CA LEU A 115 8.77 4.62 -9.63
C LEU A 115 9.50 4.30 -8.33
N LEU A 116 9.51 5.27 -7.42
CA LEU A 116 9.99 5.12 -6.05
C LEU A 116 8.81 4.72 -5.15
N ASP A 117 9.01 3.68 -4.36
CA ASP A 117 8.14 3.37 -3.25
C ASP A 117 8.48 4.24 -2.02
N THR A 118 7.72 4.12 -0.93
CA THR A 118 7.89 4.93 0.28
C THR A 118 9.28 4.76 0.89
N PHE A 119 9.82 3.55 0.90
CA PHE A 119 11.17 3.30 1.38
C PHE A 119 12.21 3.94 0.46
N ASP A 120 12.07 3.79 -0.86
CA ASP A 120 12.98 4.36 -1.85
C ASP A 120 12.98 5.89 -1.81
N GLN A 121 11.81 6.52 -1.65
CA GLN A 121 11.65 7.96 -1.46
C GLN A 121 12.45 8.44 -0.25
N LYS A 122 12.21 7.84 0.90
CA LYS A 122 12.89 8.16 2.16
C LYS A 122 14.40 7.90 2.05
N TYR A 123 14.81 6.81 1.43
CA TYR A 123 16.20 6.49 1.23
C TYR A 123 16.90 7.48 0.27
N LEU A 124 16.23 7.93 -0.77
CA LEU A 124 16.73 8.99 -1.67
C LEU A 124 16.98 10.29 -0.90
N VAL A 125 16.00 10.73 -0.09
CA VAL A 125 16.14 11.91 0.78
C VAL A 125 17.27 11.72 1.78
N PHE A 126 17.36 10.56 2.42
CA PHE A 126 18.41 10.25 3.39
C PHE A 126 19.83 10.31 2.78
N ARG A 127 20.01 9.72 1.62
CA ARG A 127 21.31 9.76 0.92
C ARG A 127 21.73 11.17 0.52
N ASN A 128 20.77 12.00 0.18
CA ASN A 128 20.99 13.38 -0.24
C ASN A 128 20.66 14.39 0.89
N PHE A 129 20.63 13.94 2.14
CA PHE A 129 20.27 14.78 3.28
C PHE A 129 21.10 16.06 3.40
N HIS A 130 22.33 16.05 2.90
CA HIS A 130 23.19 17.24 2.84
C HIS A 130 22.60 18.38 2.00
N LYS A 131 21.81 18.09 0.93
CA LYS A 131 21.12 19.10 0.13
C LYS A 131 20.06 19.82 0.98
N PHE A 132 19.33 19.08 1.81
CA PHE A 132 18.27 19.61 2.70
C PHE A 132 18.85 20.34 3.90
N LYS A 133 19.95 19.82 4.48
CA LYS A 133 20.61 20.42 5.65
C LYS A 133 21.06 21.87 5.42
N ASN A 134 21.33 22.25 4.18
CA ASN A 134 21.75 23.58 3.81
C ASN A 134 20.60 24.57 3.59
N ILE A 135 19.34 24.13 3.70
CA ILE A 135 18.17 24.99 3.58
C ILE A 135 18.02 25.80 4.86
N GLU A 136 17.92 27.12 4.72
CA GLU A 136 17.70 28.04 5.86
C GLU A 136 16.37 27.71 6.56
N GLY A 137 16.39 27.61 7.88
CA GLY A 137 15.21 27.29 8.70
C GLY A 137 14.88 25.81 8.83
N ILE A 138 15.63 24.90 8.19
CA ILE A 138 15.33 23.46 8.21
C ILE A 138 15.43 22.84 9.61
N ASP A 139 16.35 23.31 10.44
CA ASP A 139 16.54 22.78 11.80
C ASP A 139 15.43 23.22 12.76
N GLU A 140 14.69 24.28 12.44
CA GLU A 140 13.50 24.71 13.17
C GLU A 140 12.25 23.92 12.77
N LEU A 141 12.23 23.44 11.52
CA LEU A 141 11.14 22.67 10.95
C LEU A 141 11.17 21.20 11.39
N LEU A 142 12.37 20.62 11.51
CA LEU A 142 12.55 19.20 11.78
C LEU A 142 12.80 18.91 13.26
N SER A 143 12.30 17.77 13.72
CA SER A 143 12.53 17.33 15.11
C SER A 143 14.00 16.97 15.35
N LYS A 144 14.39 16.96 16.63
CA LYS A 144 15.71 16.43 17.02
C LYS A 144 15.77 14.93 16.78
N GLY A 145 16.77 14.47 16.05
CA GLY A 145 16.93 13.04 15.73
C GLY A 145 17.99 12.78 14.68
N GLY A 146 18.23 11.51 14.40
CA GLY A 146 19.14 11.08 13.35
C GLY A 146 18.60 11.41 11.94
N SER A 147 19.50 11.43 10.95
CA SER A 147 19.15 11.79 9.56
C SER A 147 18.05 10.93 8.97
N TRP A 148 17.94 9.66 9.34
CA TRP A 148 16.89 8.77 8.86
C TRP A 148 15.48 9.21 9.32
N LYS A 149 15.33 9.57 10.61
CA LYS A 149 14.07 10.09 11.15
C LYS A 149 13.71 11.43 10.53
N ARG A 150 14.69 12.33 10.40
CA ARG A 150 14.49 13.65 9.78
C ARG A 150 14.13 13.54 8.29
N SER A 151 14.65 12.52 7.58
CA SER A 151 14.25 12.24 6.21
C SER A 151 12.80 11.80 6.09
N ASP A 152 12.30 11.06 7.07
CA ASP A 152 10.89 10.65 7.18
C ASP A 152 9.97 11.87 7.31
N GLU A 153 10.34 12.81 8.19
CA GLU A 153 9.60 14.07 8.36
C GLU A 153 9.59 14.91 7.07
N ILE A 154 10.73 14.98 6.37
CA ILE A 154 10.84 15.65 5.06
C ILE A 154 9.88 14.99 4.04
N CYS A 155 9.90 13.66 3.93
CA CYS A 155 8.99 12.94 3.04
C CYS A 155 7.52 13.19 3.38
N THR A 156 7.18 13.22 4.67
CA THR A 156 5.83 13.54 5.13
C THR A 156 5.38 14.93 4.66
N TYR A 157 6.22 15.95 4.80
CA TYR A 157 5.92 17.29 4.30
C TYR A 157 5.78 17.32 2.78
N ILE A 158 6.70 16.68 2.05
CA ILE A 158 6.67 16.62 0.58
C ILE A 158 5.36 15.98 0.09
N ASN A 159 4.97 14.86 0.68
CA ASN A 159 3.76 14.15 0.29
C ASN A 159 2.50 15.00 0.52
N HIS A 160 2.38 15.60 1.71
CA HIS A 160 1.24 16.49 2.00
C HIS A 160 1.18 17.70 1.06
N LEU A 161 2.31 18.38 0.81
CA LEU A 161 2.34 19.54 -0.09
C LEU A 161 1.98 19.15 -1.53
N SER A 162 2.42 17.96 -1.98
CA SER A 162 2.10 17.46 -3.31
C SER A 162 0.62 17.08 -3.44
N GLU A 163 0.04 16.44 -2.44
CA GLU A 163 -1.36 16.02 -2.40
C GLU A 163 -2.33 17.21 -2.31
N GLU A 164 -1.94 18.30 -1.65
CA GLU A 164 -2.68 19.55 -1.56
C GLU A 164 -2.43 20.49 -2.75
N MET A 165 -1.60 20.09 -3.72
CA MET A 165 -1.27 20.88 -4.93
C MET A 165 -0.75 22.28 -4.63
N VAL A 166 0.07 22.41 -3.59
CA VAL A 166 0.55 23.73 -3.16
C VAL A 166 1.56 24.29 -4.16
N ASP A 167 1.39 25.55 -4.52
CA ASP A 167 2.30 26.25 -5.42
C ASP A 167 3.63 26.57 -4.71
N ILE A 168 4.73 26.10 -5.30
CA ILE A 168 6.09 26.30 -4.75
C ILE A 168 6.46 27.78 -4.71
N GLU A 169 6.15 28.56 -5.74
CA GLU A 169 6.47 29.99 -5.79
C GLU A 169 5.69 30.76 -4.72
N ALA A 170 4.43 30.41 -4.51
CA ALA A 170 3.62 30.96 -3.43
C ALA A 170 4.21 30.62 -2.05
N LEU A 171 4.62 29.36 -1.81
CA LEU A 171 5.28 28.97 -0.56
C LEU A 171 6.58 29.73 -0.34
N GLN A 172 7.42 29.89 -1.36
CA GLN A 172 8.72 30.55 -1.24
C GLN A 172 8.61 32.05 -1.04
N SER A 173 7.49 32.66 -1.40
CA SER A 173 7.21 34.10 -1.22
C SER A 173 6.35 34.43 0.01
N ASP A 174 5.96 33.44 0.81
CA ASP A 174 5.13 33.63 2.01
C ASP A 174 5.88 34.42 3.10
N ASP A 175 5.15 35.20 3.90
CA ASP A 175 5.70 35.97 5.01
C ASP A 175 6.26 35.09 6.15
N ASN A 176 5.72 33.88 6.31
CA ASN A 176 6.15 32.94 7.35
C ASN A 176 7.45 32.20 6.93
N PRO A 177 8.54 32.33 7.72
CA PRO A 177 9.81 31.66 7.41
C PRO A 177 9.69 30.13 7.28
N GLY A 178 8.87 29.48 8.12
CA GLY A 178 8.65 28.02 8.05
C GLY A 178 7.99 27.59 6.76
N ILE A 179 7.03 28.38 6.25
CA ILE A 179 6.37 28.13 4.95
C ILE A 179 7.37 28.28 3.80
N ARG A 180 8.22 29.32 3.83
CA ARG A 180 9.29 29.46 2.84
C ARG A 180 10.28 28.30 2.85
N THR A 181 10.61 27.79 4.05
CA THR A 181 11.47 26.61 4.20
C THR A 181 10.84 25.37 3.55
N LEU A 182 9.53 25.14 3.75
CA LEU A 182 8.78 24.07 3.09
C LEU A 182 8.81 24.18 1.57
N GLY A 183 8.64 25.39 1.02
CA GLY A 183 8.75 25.61 -0.43
C GLY A 183 10.14 25.28 -0.98
N ARG A 184 11.22 25.61 -0.26
CA ARG A 184 12.58 25.24 -0.64
C ARG A 184 12.82 23.72 -0.55
N VAL A 185 12.29 23.07 0.47
CA VAL A 185 12.35 21.61 0.62
C VAL A 185 11.70 20.91 -0.56
N LEU A 186 10.51 21.34 -0.96
CA LEU A 186 9.78 20.78 -2.09
C LEU A 186 10.52 21.01 -3.42
N SER A 187 11.11 22.20 -3.63
CA SER A 187 11.91 22.53 -4.82
C SER A 187 13.12 21.59 -4.94
N VAL A 188 13.92 21.45 -3.87
CA VAL A 188 15.09 20.57 -3.85
C VAL A 188 14.69 19.12 -4.18
N TYR A 189 13.57 18.67 -3.65
CA TYR A 189 13.09 17.31 -3.93
C TYR A 189 12.66 17.13 -5.39
N GLN A 190 11.93 18.09 -5.95
CA GLN A 190 11.53 18.03 -7.36
C GLN A 190 12.74 18.00 -8.30
N GLU A 191 13.77 18.83 -8.03
CA GLU A 191 15.03 18.79 -8.78
C GLU A 191 15.68 17.40 -8.73
N MET A 192 15.68 16.74 -7.56
CA MET A 192 16.25 15.39 -7.43
C MET A 192 15.47 14.35 -8.26
N LEU A 193 14.14 14.46 -8.31
CA LEU A 193 13.30 13.57 -9.13
C LEU A 193 13.57 13.79 -10.63
N GLU A 194 13.71 15.05 -11.07
CA GLU A 194 14.01 15.40 -12.45
C GLU A 194 15.39 14.92 -12.90
N GLU A 195 16.44 15.23 -12.12
CA GLU A 195 17.82 14.79 -12.36
C GLU A 195 17.93 13.25 -12.47
N GLY A 196 17.16 12.54 -11.63
CA GLY A 196 17.14 11.09 -11.57
C GLY A 196 16.20 10.41 -12.57
N ASN A 197 15.35 11.15 -13.28
CA ASN A 197 14.21 10.61 -14.04
C ASN A 197 13.34 9.69 -13.19
N LEU A 198 12.94 10.20 -12.01
CA LEU A 198 12.20 9.48 -10.98
C LEU A 198 10.79 10.03 -10.83
N ILE A 199 9.90 9.19 -10.37
CA ILE A 199 8.54 9.53 -9.95
C ILE A 199 8.21 8.72 -8.70
N ASP A 200 7.44 9.27 -7.79
CA ASP A 200 6.93 8.58 -6.60
C ASP A 200 5.40 8.61 -6.54
N PHE A 201 4.81 7.98 -5.53
CA PHE A 201 3.35 7.88 -5.42
C PHE A 201 2.67 9.25 -5.33
N SER A 202 3.21 10.20 -4.57
CA SER A 202 2.62 11.53 -4.47
C SER A 202 2.74 12.32 -5.77
N THR A 203 3.86 12.18 -6.47
CA THR A 203 4.13 12.90 -7.73
C THR A 203 3.47 12.28 -8.95
N ILE A 204 3.04 11.01 -8.94
CA ILE A 204 2.22 10.45 -10.02
C ILE A 204 0.97 11.31 -10.28
N GLN A 205 0.26 11.67 -9.21
CA GLN A 205 -0.99 12.42 -9.32
C GLN A 205 -0.74 13.86 -9.78
N THR A 206 0.30 14.52 -9.25
CA THR A 206 0.68 15.87 -9.66
C THR A 206 1.16 15.93 -11.11
N GLU A 207 1.95 14.95 -11.57
CA GLU A 207 2.36 14.86 -12.98
C GLU A 207 1.18 14.59 -13.91
N CYS A 208 0.24 13.73 -13.53
CA CYS A 208 -0.99 13.50 -14.27
C CYS A 208 -1.82 14.78 -14.37
N TYR A 209 -2.03 15.48 -13.27
CA TYR A 209 -2.78 16.74 -13.26
C TYR A 209 -2.09 17.82 -14.12
N LYS A 210 -0.77 17.98 -14.00
CA LYS A 210 0.02 18.90 -14.83
C LYS A 210 -0.11 18.56 -16.33
N LEU A 211 0.01 17.28 -16.68
CA LEU A 211 -0.16 16.80 -18.05
C LEU A 211 -1.52 17.23 -18.62
N LEU A 212 -2.60 17.00 -17.88
CA LEU A 212 -3.95 17.34 -18.30
C LEU A 212 -4.19 18.86 -18.42
N MET A 213 -3.66 19.63 -17.46
CA MET A 213 -3.80 21.09 -17.47
C MET A 213 -2.99 21.77 -18.56
N GLN A 214 -1.81 21.26 -18.89
CA GLN A 214 -0.91 21.84 -19.89
C GLN A 214 -1.22 21.40 -21.32
N ASN A 215 -1.91 20.27 -21.48
CA ASN A 215 -2.20 19.69 -22.81
C ASN A 215 -3.70 19.55 -23.04
N LYS A 216 -4.29 20.66 -23.49
CA LYS A 216 -5.74 20.77 -23.72
C LYS A 216 -6.28 19.68 -24.66
N GLN A 217 -5.53 19.30 -25.69
CA GLN A 217 -5.95 18.26 -26.63
C GLN A 217 -6.09 16.90 -25.92
N ILE A 218 -5.10 16.52 -25.09
CA ILE A 218 -5.15 15.26 -24.33
C ILE A 218 -6.33 15.25 -23.36
N LEU A 219 -6.56 16.38 -22.69
CA LEU A 219 -7.69 16.53 -21.78
C LEU A 219 -9.03 16.38 -22.53
N GLU A 220 -9.20 17.05 -23.67
CA GLU A 220 -10.43 16.96 -24.49
C GLU A 220 -10.65 15.52 -25.00
N GLU A 221 -9.61 14.84 -25.49
CA GLU A 221 -9.69 13.44 -25.92
C GLU A 221 -10.11 12.50 -24.79
N LEU A 222 -9.57 12.69 -23.58
CA LEU A 222 -9.95 11.90 -22.40
C LEU A 222 -11.37 12.22 -21.94
N GLN A 223 -11.78 13.48 -21.95
CA GLN A 223 -13.15 13.90 -21.62
C GLN A 223 -14.17 13.35 -22.63
N ASP A 224 -13.82 13.27 -23.91
CA ASP A 224 -14.68 12.66 -24.93
C ASP A 224 -14.81 11.15 -24.74
N LYS A 225 -13.74 10.50 -24.33
CA LYS A 225 -13.67 9.07 -24.10
C LYS A 225 -14.36 8.67 -22.80
N LEU A 226 -14.03 9.31 -21.68
CA LEU A 226 -14.50 8.96 -20.33
C LEU A 226 -15.84 9.66 -20.04
N GLN A 227 -16.93 9.01 -20.36
CA GLN A 227 -18.26 9.60 -20.21
C GLN A 227 -18.90 9.37 -18.84
N TYR A 228 -18.47 8.32 -18.11
CA TYR A 228 -19.00 7.95 -16.80
C TYR A 228 -17.86 7.69 -15.83
N LEU A 229 -17.82 8.46 -14.75
CA LEU A 229 -16.83 8.34 -13.69
C LEU A 229 -17.51 7.79 -12.43
N MET A 230 -16.97 6.74 -11.86
CA MET A 230 -17.44 6.13 -10.60
C MET A 230 -16.29 6.03 -9.61
N ILE A 231 -16.47 6.61 -8.42
CA ILE A 231 -15.42 6.67 -7.41
C ILE A 231 -15.91 5.95 -6.15
N ASP A 232 -15.25 4.86 -5.80
CA ASP A 232 -15.52 4.12 -4.56
C ASP A 232 -14.71 4.69 -3.38
N GLU A 233 -15.21 4.53 -2.16
CA GLU A 233 -14.62 5.02 -0.91
C GLU A 233 -14.22 6.51 -0.98
N TYR A 234 -15.12 7.35 -1.50
CA TYR A 234 -14.85 8.77 -1.79
C TYR A 234 -14.44 9.58 -0.55
N GLN A 235 -14.82 9.16 0.66
CA GLN A 235 -14.38 9.77 1.91
C GLN A 235 -12.86 9.67 2.14
N ASP A 236 -12.18 8.75 1.44
CA ASP A 236 -10.75 8.51 1.57
C ASP A 236 -9.91 9.23 0.48
N THR A 237 -10.57 10.03 -0.37
CA THR A 237 -9.89 10.82 -1.39
C THR A 237 -9.20 12.06 -0.79
N ASN A 238 -8.06 12.44 -1.40
CA ASN A 238 -7.37 13.70 -1.13
C ASN A 238 -7.75 14.78 -2.15
N TYR A 239 -7.22 15.99 -1.96
CA TYR A 239 -7.59 17.14 -2.79
C TYR A 239 -7.25 16.94 -4.27
N ILE A 240 -6.04 16.50 -4.61
CA ILE A 240 -5.62 16.33 -6.01
C ILE A 240 -6.45 15.25 -6.73
N GLN A 241 -6.84 14.17 -6.05
CA GLN A 241 -7.68 13.13 -6.62
C GLN A 241 -9.05 13.70 -7.01
N GLU A 242 -9.64 14.49 -6.14
CA GLU A 242 -10.89 15.18 -6.41
C GLU A 242 -10.75 16.13 -7.60
N GLN A 243 -9.67 16.92 -7.68
CA GLN A 243 -9.42 17.82 -8.80
C GLN A 243 -9.26 17.06 -10.14
N ILE A 244 -8.60 15.90 -10.14
CA ILE A 244 -8.48 15.05 -11.34
C ILE A 244 -9.86 14.53 -11.78
N VAL A 245 -10.71 14.08 -10.83
CA VAL A 245 -12.06 13.61 -11.12
C VAL A 245 -12.89 14.73 -11.75
N PHE A 246 -12.87 15.94 -11.19
CA PHE A 246 -13.62 17.07 -11.73
C PHE A 246 -13.11 17.51 -13.09
N LEU A 247 -11.79 17.49 -13.28
CA LEU A 247 -11.18 17.84 -14.56
C LEU A 247 -11.59 16.85 -15.66
N LEU A 248 -11.52 15.56 -15.39
CA LEU A 248 -11.92 14.52 -16.36
C LEU A 248 -13.44 14.50 -16.60
N GLY A 249 -14.24 14.76 -15.56
CA GLY A 249 -15.69 14.75 -15.63
C GLY A 249 -16.34 16.05 -16.16
N ALA A 250 -15.55 17.09 -16.40
CA ALA A 250 -16.07 18.44 -16.69
C ALA A 250 -16.93 18.56 -17.96
N LYS A 251 -16.83 17.64 -18.90
CA LYS A 251 -17.59 17.67 -20.16
C LYS A 251 -18.97 17.04 -20.04
N HIS A 252 -19.06 15.88 -19.39
CA HIS A 252 -20.29 15.08 -19.32
C HIS A 252 -21.01 15.19 -18.00
N HIS A 253 -20.31 15.58 -16.93
CA HIS A 253 -20.82 15.72 -15.57
C HIS A 253 -21.43 14.42 -14.97
N ASN A 254 -21.23 13.26 -15.61
CA ASN A 254 -21.72 11.96 -15.12
C ASN A 254 -20.73 11.39 -14.09
N ILE A 255 -20.74 11.98 -12.90
CA ILE A 255 -19.85 11.60 -11.79
C ILE A 255 -20.68 10.97 -10.68
N CYS A 256 -20.43 9.68 -10.41
CA CYS A 256 -21.03 8.96 -9.30
C CYS A 256 -19.97 8.69 -8.23
N VAL A 257 -20.14 9.27 -7.05
CA VAL A 257 -19.27 9.00 -5.90
C VAL A 257 -19.99 8.18 -4.86
N VAL A 258 -19.31 7.19 -4.30
CA VAL A 258 -19.85 6.30 -3.27
C VAL A 258 -18.93 6.34 -2.06
N GLY A 259 -19.51 6.52 -0.88
CA GLY A 259 -18.70 6.57 0.32
C GLY A 259 -19.51 6.54 1.60
N ASP A 260 -18.78 6.47 2.71
CA ASP A 260 -19.30 6.51 4.05
C ASP A 260 -18.60 7.59 4.86
N ASP A 261 -19.25 8.70 5.08
CA ASP A 261 -18.71 9.82 5.83
C ASP A 261 -18.40 9.46 7.30
N ASP A 262 -18.93 8.34 7.81
CA ASP A 262 -18.62 7.80 9.14
C ASP A 262 -17.33 6.96 9.17
N GLN A 263 -16.73 6.64 8.00
CA GLN A 263 -15.54 5.80 7.86
C GLN A 263 -14.27 6.55 7.41
N GLY A 264 -14.18 7.85 7.58
CA GLY A 264 -13.00 8.65 7.22
C GLY A 264 -11.78 8.35 8.08
N LEU A 265 -11.16 7.17 7.90
CA LEU A 265 -10.08 6.66 8.74
C LEU A 265 -8.67 7.02 8.21
N TYR A 266 -8.54 7.45 6.95
CA TYR A 266 -7.26 7.67 6.28
C TYR A 266 -6.79 9.13 6.25
N ARG A 267 -7.25 9.96 7.20
CA ARG A 267 -6.78 11.35 7.34
C ARG A 267 -5.26 11.47 7.42
N PHE A 268 -4.58 10.51 8.05
CA PHE A 268 -3.13 10.47 8.16
C PHE A 268 -2.42 10.21 6.82
N ARG A 269 -3.17 9.82 5.76
CA ARG A 269 -2.72 9.69 4.37
C ARG A 269 -3.24 10.80 3.48
N GLY A 270 -3.52 12.00 4.01
CA GLY A 270 -4.01 13.13 3.25
C GLY A 270 -5.49 13.09 2.87
N ALA A 271 -6.23 12.02 3.22
CA ALA A 271 -7.67 11.96 2.96
C ALA A 271 -8.42 13.09 3.67
N THR A 272 -9.37 13.69 2.97
CA THR A 272 -10.19 14.75 3.53
C THR A 272 -11.68 14.44 3.43
N ILE A 273 -12.31 14.30 4.59
CA ILE A 273 -13.76 14.05 4.71
C ILE A 273 -14.59 15.19 4.09
N ARG A 274 -14.02 16.37 3.90
CA ARG A 274 -14.67 17.50 3.23
C ARG A 274 -15.11 17.13 1.82
N ASN A 275 -14.35 16.32 1.11
CA ASN A 275 -14.67 15.94 -0.26
C ASN A 275 -16.07 15.34 -0.34
N ILE A 276 -16.38 14.33 0.49
CA ILE A 276 -17.70 13.70 0.47
C ILE A 276 -18.80 14.63 1.04
N LEU A 277 -18.49 15.41 2.08
CA LEU A 277 -19.48 16.29 2.71
C LEU A 277 -19.85 17.49 1.83
N GLU A 278 -18.88 18.02 1.08
CA GLU A 278 -19.06 19.20 0.22
C GLU A 278 -19.39 18.86 -1.24
N PHE A 279 -19.29 17.59 -1.66
CA PHE A 279 -19.52 17.17 -3.05
C PHE A 279 -20.83 17.72 -3.65
N PRO A 280 -22.00 17.68 -2.97
CA PRO A 280 -23.22 18.22 -3.54
C PRO A 280 -23.22 19.73 -3.76
N HIS A 281 -22.37 20.45 -3.03
CA HIS A 281 -22.30 21.92 -3.08
C HIS A 281 -21.29 22.45 -4.10
N LYS A 282 -20.38 21.59 -4.60
CA LYS A 282 -19.34 22.00 -5.56
C LYS A 282 -19.87 22.31 -6.96
N PHE A 283 -21.09 21.88 -7.25
CA PHE A 283 -21.78 22.10 -8.54
C PHE A 283 -23.16 22.73 -8.29
N GLU A 284 -23.17 23.90 -7.64
CA GLU A 284 -24.40 24.56 -7.15
C GLU A 284 -25.51 24.75 -8.19
N ASN A 285 -25.15 24.84 -9.47
CA ASN A 285 -26.09 25.08 -10.56
C ASN A 285 -26.65 23.82 -11.23
N GLU A 286 -26.13 22.61 -10.92
CA GLU A 286 -26.46 21.39 -11.66
C GLU A 286 -27.31 20.40 -10.87
N GLY A 287 -27.35 20.55 -9.55
CA GLY A 287 -28.03 19.64 -8.64
C GLY A 287 -27.30 18.29 -8.53
N CYS A 288 -27.18 17.79 -7.31
CA CYS A 288 -26.62 16.46 -7.03
C CYS A 288 -27.70 15.55 -6.48
N LYS A 289 -27.84 14.36 -7.06
CA LYS A 289 -28.76 13.35 -6.53
C LYS A 289 -28.10 12.60 -5.39
N ILE A 290 -28.62 12.73 -4.16
CA ILE A 290 -28.11 12.04 -2.98
C ILE A 290 -28.98 10.82 -2.71
N ILE A 291 -28.38 9.62 -2.69
CA ILE A 291 -29.07 8.35 -2.48
C ILE A 291 -28.47 7.64 -1.28
N PRO A 292 -29.19 7.53 -0.14
CA PRO A 292 -28.70 6.85 1.05
C PRO A 292 -28.92 5.34 0.94
N LEU A 293 -27.87 4.55 1.12
CA LEU A 293 -27.94 3.11 1.32
C LEU A 293 -27.84 2.81 2.82
N VAL A 294 -28.95 2.43 3.43
CA VAL A 294 -29.07 2.29 4.90
C VAL A 294 -29.28 0.84 5.36
N VAL A 295 -29.61 -0.10 4.48
CA VAL A 295 -29.87 -1.50 4.88
C VAL A 295 -28.57 -2.28 4.91
N ASN A 296 -28.16 -2.75 6.09
CA ASN A 296 -26.96 -3.57 6.29
C ASN A 296 -27.27 -5.06 6.08
N TYR A 297 -26.58 -5.67 5.13
CA TYR A 297 -26.71 -7.10 4.78
C TYR A 297 -25.58 -7.98 5.36
N ARG A 298 -24.59 -7.38 6.03
CA ARG A 298 -23.38 -8.05 6.49
C ARG A 298 -23.43 -8.48 7.94
N SER A 299 -23.89 -7.56 8.80
CA SER A 299 -23.66 -7.65 10.24
C SER A 299 -24.94 -8.04 10.98
N ASN A 300 -24.76 -8.71 12.12
CA ASN A 300 -25.83 -8.96 13.08
C ASN A 300 -26.45 -7.65 13.58
N SER A 301 -27.76 -7.66 13.93
CA SER A 301 -28.48 -6.47 14.42
C SER A 301 -27.80 -5.82 15.62
N ASP A 302 -27.32 -6.61 16.59
CA ASP A 302 -26.66 -6.07 17.79
C ASP A 302 -25.42 -5.24 17.45
N ILE A 303 -24.66 -5.65 16.42
CA ILE A 303 -23.49 -4.91 15.92
C ILE A 303 -23.95 -3.60 15.26
N VAL A 304 -25.03 -3.66 14.47
CA VAL A 304 -25.61 -2.48 13.82
C VAL A 304 -26.12 -1.48 14.84
N ASP A 305 -26.87 -1.94 15.85
CA ASP A 305 -27.39 -1.10 16.91
C ASP A 305 -26.28 -0.49 17.76
N PHE A 306 -25.25 -1.29 18.07
CA PHE A 306 -24.08 -0.82 18.83
C PHE A 306 -23.36 0.34 18.12
N TYR A 307 -23.05 0.22 16.82
CA TYR A 307 -22.36 1.31 16.17
C TYR A 307 -23.24 2.51 15.86
N ASN A 308 -24.55 2.34 15.64
CA ASN A 308 -25.48 3.46 15.53
C ASN A 308 -25.50 4.29 16.82
N GLU A 309 -25.51 3.62 17.98
CA GLU A 309 -25.42 4.29 19.28
C GLU A 309 -24.04 4.92 19.48
N TRP A 310 -22.96 4.20 19.14
CA TRP A 310 -21.59 4.70 19.26
C TRP A 310 -21.37 5.99 18.47
N ILE A 311 -21.85 6.06 17.22
CA ILE A 311 -21.61 7.21 16.35
C ILE A 311 -22.42 8.44 16.79
N SER A 312 -23.59 8.25 17.40
CA SER A 312 -24.43 9.32 17.94
C SER A 312 -23.93 9.83 19.30
N THR A 313 -23.04 9.06 19.96
CA THR A 313 -22.52 9.42 21.28
C THR A 313 -21.52 10.56 21.16
N THR A 314 -21.78 11.69 21.83
CA THR A 314 -20.82 12.78 21.93
C THR A 314 -19.57 12.30 22.66
N SER A 315 -18.41 12.39 22.02
CA SER A 315 -17.13 12.08 22.63
C SER A 315 -16.96 12.90 23.91
N GLY A 316 -16.63 12.23 25.01
CA GLY A 316 -16.60 12.72 26.38
C GLY A 316 -15.91 14.05 26.61
N HIS A 317 -15.83 14.47 27.86
CA HIS A 317 -15.54 15.81 28.41
C HIS A 317 -14.37 16.64 27.80
N LYS A 318 -13.52 16.05 26.97
CA LYS A 318 -12.37 16.76 26.34
C LYS A 318 -12.68 17.37 24.96
N PHE A 319 -13.67 16.86 24.24
CA PHE A 319 -14.02 17.34 22.89
C PHE A 319 -15.49 17.76 22.86
N LYS A 320 -15.72 19.08 22.66
CA LYS A 320 -17.07 19.64 22.44
C LYS A 320 -17.59 19.41 21.01
N PHE A 321 -16.95 18.53 20.25
CA PHE A 321 -17.31 18.25 18.86
C PHE A 321 -18.36 17.17 18.80
N SER A 322 -19.47 17.45 18.11
CA SER A 322 -20.54 16.49 17.84
C SER A 322 -20.54 16.16 16.36
N TRP A 323 -20.06 14.96 16.01
CA TRP A 323 -20.03 14.48 14.63
C TRP A 323 -21.43 14.42 14.00
N ASP A 324 -22.44 14.06 14.76
CA ASP A 324 -23.83 13.96 14.32
C ASP A 324 -24.40 15.26 13.69
N ARG A 325 -23.76 16.41 13.92
CA ARG A 325 -24.15 17.70 13.33
C ARG A 325 -23.61 17.90 11.91
N TYR A 326 -22.60 17.15 11.50
CA TYR A 326 -21.85 17.35 10.26
C TYR A 326 -22.04 16.22 9.27
N ARG A 327 -22.33 15.00 9.78
CA ARG A 327 -22.52 13.80 8.97
C ARG A 327 -23.84 13.85 8.20
N TYR A 328 -23.92 13.07 7.14
CA TYR A 328 -25.19 12.79 6.50
C TYR A 328 -26.12 12.06 7.47
N GLN A 329 -27.35 12.52 7.57
CA GLN A 329 -28.35 11.91 8.46
C GLN A 329 -28.74 10.54 7.92
N LYS A 330 -28.16 9.49 8.47
CA LYS A 330 -28.44 8.10 8.13
C LYS A 330 -28.46 7.25 9.40
N LYS A 331 -29.48 6.44 9.53
CA LYS A 331 -29.57 5.38 10.53
C LYS A 331 -29.52 4.05 9.80
N ILE A 332 -28.51 3.25 10.10
CA ILE A 332 -28.35 1.95 9.44
C ILE A 332 -29.31 0.94 10.04
N GLU A 333 -29.99 0.20 9.18
CA GLU A 333 -30.99 -0.80 9.55
C GLU A 333 -30.46 -2.20 9.26
N PRO A 334 -30.55 -3.16 10.20
CA PRO A 334 -30.14 -4.53 9.94
C PRO A 334 -31.16 -5.23 9.01
N HIS A 335 -30.65 -5.90 7.98
CA HIS A 335 -31.49 -6.71 7.09
C HIS A 335 -32.07 -7.94 7.82
N VAL A 336 -31.24 -8.58 8.65
CA VAL A 336 -31.64 -9.75 9.45
C VAL A 336 -31.64 -9.38 10.93
N LYS A 337 -32.76 -9.59 11.59
CA LYS A 337 -32.83 -9.47 13.04
C LYS A 337 -32.21 -10.71 13.68
N SER A 338 -31.35 -10.52 14.67
CA SER A 338 -30.75 -11.64 15.40
C SER A 338 -31.79 -12.36 16.25
N ASP A 339 -31.65 -13.68 16.28
CA ASP A 339 -32.36 -14.53 17.25
C ASP A 339 -31.59 -14.44 18.59
N ILE A 340 -32.12 -13.68 19.53
CA ILE A 340 -31.38 -13.16 20.68
C ILE A 340 -31.30 -14.24 21.78
N GLN A 341 -30.43 -15.24 21.62
CA GLN A 341 -30.05 -16.09 22.76
C GLN A 341 -28.68 -15.74 23.37
N SER A 342 -27.87 -14.94 22.69
CA SER A 342 -26.60 -14.47 23.21
C SER A 342 -26.17 -13.18 22.53
N PRO A 343 -25.60 -12.18 23.27
CA PRO A 343 -25.21 -10.91 22.71
C PRO A 343 -24.09 -11.07 21.68
N ALA A 344 -24.20 -10.39 20.53
CA ALA A 344 -23.15 -10.35 19.51
C ALA A 344 -22.04 -9.35 19.85
N VAL A 345 -22.26 -8.44 20.79
CA VAL A 345 -21.28 -7.48 21.28
C VAL A 345 -20.99 -7.76 22.75
N VAL A 346 -19.74 -8.07 23.06
CA VAL A 346 -19.29 -8.43 24.42
C VAL A 346 -18.11 -7.54 24.81
N LYS A 347 -18.11 -7.06 26.05
CA LYS A 347 -17.00 -6.31 26.62
C LYS A 347 -16.24 -7.16 27.63
N LEU A 348 -14.97 -7.42 27.34
CA LEU A 348 -14.07 -8.11 28.27
C LEU A 348 -13.24 -7.08 29.07
N PHE A 349 -13.09 -7.31 30.37
CA PHE A 349 -12.27 -6.49 31.25
C PHE A 349 -11.14 -7.34 31.82
N SER A 350 -9.94 -6.78 31.84
CA SER A 350 -8.84 -7.28 32.68
C SER A 350 -8.41 -6.16 33.63
N LYS A 351 -7.82 -6.53 34.76
CA LYS A 351 -6.99 -5.61 35.54
C LYS A 351 -5.72 -5.33 34.71
N ASP A 352 -4.88 -4.38 35.13
CA ASP A 352 -3.66 -3.98 34.39
C ASP A 352 -2.58 -5.09 34.30
N ASP A 353 -2.98 -6.34 34.22
CA ASP A 353 -2.14 -7.53 34.10
C ASP A 353 -2.29 -8.12 32.68
N GLU A 354 -1.16 -8.17 31.92
CA GLU A 354 -1.13 -8.70 30.57
C GLU A 354 -1.46 -10.20 30.53
N ASP A 355 -1.04 -10.96 31.53
CA ASP A 355 -1.30 -12.41 31.59
C ASP A 355 -2.80 -12.69 31.78
N GLU A 356 -3.49 -11.93 32.66
CA GLU A 356 -4.93 -12.05 32.84
C GLU A 356 -5.70 -11.71 31.55
N TRP A 357 -5.24 -10.72 30.79
CA TRP A 357 -5.85 -10.33 29.52
C TRP A 357 -5.72 -11.43 28.45
N HIS A 358 -4.53 -12.03 28.33
CA HIS A 358 -4.28 -13.12 27.40
C HIS A 358 -5.13 -14.35 27.73
N GLU A 359 -5.19 -14.74 29.00
CA GLU A 359 -5.98 -15.89 29.47
C GLU A 359 -7.49 -15.68 29.23
N LYS A 360 -8.01 -14.48 29.45
CA LYS A 360 -9.43 -14.16 29.16
C LYS A 360 -9.75 -14.26 27.68
N ILE A 361 -8.86 -13.77 26.78
CA ILE A 361 -9.02 -13.91 25.34
C ILE A 361 -9.03 -15.39 24.96
N LEU A 362 -8.05 -16.16 25.45
CA LEU A 362 -7.96 -17.59 25.15
C LEU A 362 -9.19 -18.35 25.65
N GLY A 363 -9.66 -18.05 26.87
CA GLY A 363 -10.88 -18.62 27.45
C GLY A 363 -12.10 -18.34 26.59
N PHE A 364 -12.25 -17.10 26.14
CA PHE A 364 -13.35 -16.70 25.25
C PHE A 364 -13.30 -17.41 23.89
N ILE A 365 -12.12 -17.56 23.29
CA ILE A 365 -11.95 -18.30 22.03
C ILE A 365 -12.36 -19.78 22.22
N LYS A 366 -11.94 -20.41 23.33
CA LYS A 366 -12.31 -21.79 23.64
C LYS A 366 -13.81 -21.96 23.83
N GLU A 367 -14.45 -21.04 24.56
CA GLU A 367 -15.90 -21.03 24.73
C GLU A 367 -16.65 -20.93 23.40
N LEU A 368 -16.20 -20.03 22.50
CA LEU A 368 -16.78 -19.91 21.16
C LEU A 368 -16.62 -21.20 20.34
N LYS A 369 -15.50 -21.91 20.50
CA LYS A 369 -15.26 -23.16 19.81
C LYS A 369 -16.09 -24.31 20.38
N GLU A 370 -16.16 -24.43 21.69
CA GLU A 370 -16.94 -25.44 22.40
C GLU A 370 -18.46 -25.28 22.16
N SER A 371 -18.93 -24.04 22.07
CA SER A 371 -20.34 -23.73 21.74
C SER A 371 -20.68 -23.92 20.26
N GLY A 372 -19.70 -24.26 19.40
CA GLY A 372 -19.88 -24.41 17.95
C GLY A 372 -20.07 -23.11 17.18
N LYS A 373 -19.95 -21.95 17.84
CA LYS A 373 -20.02 -20.63 17.19
C LYS A 373 -18.77 -20.32 16.36
N LEU A 374 -17.64 -20.90 16.76
CA LEU A 374 -16.37 -20.83 16.04
C LEU A 374 -16.04 -22.21 15.48
N THR A 375 -16.13 -22.38 14.17
CA THR A 375 -15.81 -23.65 13.50
C THR A 375 -14.37 -23.68 13.00
N ASP A 376 -13.85 -22.54 12.56
CA ASP A 376 -12.49 -22.35 12.05
C ASP A 376 -11.85 -21.10 12.68
N TYR A 377 -10.57 -21.18 13.08
CA TYR A 377 -9.82 -20.04 13.61
C TYR A 377 -9.65 -18.91 12.59
N ASN A 378 -9.71 -19.19 11.30
CA ASN A 378 -9.72 -18.16 10.25
C ASN A 378 -10.94 -17.22 10.30
N GLN A 379 -11.96 -17.55 11.10
CA GLN A 379 -13.11 -16.67 11.39
C GLN A 379 -12.78 -15.59 12.42
N LEU A 380 -11.62 -15.67 13.10
CA LEU A 380 -11.19 -14.69 14.09
C LEU A 380 -10.29 -13.63 13.48
N ALA A 381 -10.54 -12.38 13.81
CA ALA A 381 -9.65 -11.27 13.50
C ALA A 381 -9.42 -10.39 14.73
N PHE A 382 -8.18 -9.99 14.95
CA PHE A 382 -7.79 -9.03 15.98
C PHE A 382 -7.43 -7.70 15.32
N LEU A 383 -8.09 -6.62 15.71
CA LEU A 383 -7.87 -5.29 15.17
C LEU A 383 -7.14 -4.42 16.19
N PHE A 384 -6.01 -3.86 15.80
CA PHE A 384 -5.19 -2.96 16.60
C PHE A 384 -4.82 -1.71 15.79
N SER A 385 -4.55 -0.60 16.48
CA SER A 385 -4.03 0.61 15.84
C SER A 385 -2.62 0.41 15.25
N SER A 386 -1.85 -0.52 15.82
CA SER A 386 -0.55 -0.95 15.30
C SER A 386 -0.27 -2.39 15.70
N VAL A 387 0.04 -3.24 14.73
CA VAL A 387 0.44 -4.65 14.96
C VAL A 387 1.89 -4.78 15.43
N LYS A 388 2.69 -3.71 15.35
CA LYS A 388 4.09 -3.66 15.81
C LYS A 388 4.22 -3.43 17.32
N HIS A 389 3.12 -3.14 18.01
CA HIS A 389 3.16 -2.87 19.45
C HIS A 389 3.49 -4.14 20.24
N GLN A 390 4.35 -4.03 21.28
CA GLN A 390 4.81 -5.17 22.08
C GLN A 390 3.66 -6.04 22.64
N ARG A 391 2.56 -5.42 23.08
CA ARG A 391 1.37 -6.15 23.57
C ARG A 391 0.72 -7.03 22.50
N VAL A 392 0.73 -6.60 21.25
CA VAL A 392 0.17 -7.38 20.13
C VAL A 392 1.06 -8.57 19.82
N THR A 393 2.38 -8.35 19.80
CA THR A 393 3.36 -9.43 19.62
C THR A 393 3.30 -10.44 20.78
N ALA A 394 3.14 -9.96 22.03
CA ALA A 394 2.98 -10.83 23.19
C ALA A 394 1.73 -11.69 23.11
N LEU A 395 0.59 -11.12 22.72
CA LEU A 395 -0.66 -11.87 22.48
C LEU A 395 -0.49 -12.91 21.37
N ALA A 396 0.12 -12.55 20.24
CA ALA A 396 0.35 -13.47 19.14
C ALA A 396 1.19 -14.68 19.59
N ASN A 397 2.33 -14.43 20.26
CA ASN A 397 3.19 -15.48 20.81
C ASN A 397 2.46 -16.36 21.86
N PHE A 398 1.58 -15.75 22.67
CA PHE A 398 0.80 -16.49 23.66
C PHE A 398 -0.21 -17.43 22.98
N LEU A 399 -0.93 -16.96 21.96
CA LEU A 399 -1.89 -17.78 21.20
C LEU A 399 -1.18 -18.93 20.47
N GLU A 400 -0.02 -18.68 19.85
CA GLU A 400 0.79 -19.71 19.17
C GLU A 400 1.29 -20.80 20.14
N ARG A 401 1.74 -20.42 21.34
CA ARG A 401 2.10 -21.37 22.40
C ARG A 401 0.92 -22.24 22.85
N ASN A 402 -0.30 -21.74 22.70
CA ASN A 402 -1.54 -22.46 23.00
C ASN A 402 -2.16 -23.17 21.77
N GLY A 403 -1.38 -23.34 20.71
CA GLY A 403 -1.78 -24.11 19.52
C GLY A 403 -2.72 -23.37 18.57
N ILE A 404 -2.84 -22.05 18.67
CA ILE A 404 -3.60 -21.20 17.75
C ILE A 404 -2.60 -20.44 16.88
N ASN A 405 -2.45 -20.83 15.62
CA ASN A 405 -1.56 -20.16 14.68
C ASN A 405 -2.08 -18.75 14.37
N VAL A 406 -1.19 -17.77 14.48
CA VAL A 406 -1.51 -16.37 14.21
C VAL A 406 -0.89 -15.93 12.89
N TYR A 407 -1.71 -15.36 12.01
CA TYR A 407 -1.24 -14.73 10.78
C TYR A 407 -1.26 -13.21 10.93
N SER A 408 -0.11 -12.59 10.76
CA SER A 408 0.02 -11.13 10.68
C SER A 408 0.75 -10.77 9.38
N PRO A 409 0.08 -10.15 8.41
CA PRO A 409 0.71 -9.81 7.13
C PRO A 409 1.82 -8.77 7.26
N ARG A 410 1.84 -8.00 8.36
CA ARG A 410 2.82 -6.94 8.65
C ARG A 410 3.86 -7.33 9.71
N SER A 411 4.05 -8.62 9.97
CA SER A 411 5.09 -9.05 10.89
C SER A 411 6.46 -8.98 10.22
N ASP A 412 7.48 -8.46 10.93
CA ASP A 412 8.89 -8.36 10.50
C ASP A 412 9.55 -9.74 10.28
N MET A 413 8.85 -10.63 9.56
CA MET A 413 9.27 -12.02 9.42
C MET A 413 10.13 -12.27 8.17
N PHE A 414 10.19 -11.32 7.22
CA PHE A 414 10.91 -11.51 5.95
C PHE A 414 12.37 -11.93 6.19
N PHE A 415 13.12 -11.14 6.95
CA PHE A 415 14.51 -11.44 7.25
C PHE A 415 14.73 -12.66 8.16
N LYS A 416 13.67 -13.13 8.85
CA LYS A 416 13.74 -14.33 9.70
C LYS A 416 13.48 -15.64 8.94
N ARG A 417 13.03 -15.55 7.69
CA ARG A 417 12.77 -16.71 6.84
C ARG A 417 14.05 -17.44 6.48
N ASP A 418 14.00 -18.76 6.51
CA ASP A 418 15.19 -19.62 6.31
C ASP A 418 15.78 -19.46 4.91
N GLU A 419 14.93 -19.34 3.88
CA GLU A 419 15.33 -19.11 2.48
C GLU A 419 16.05 -17.76 2.32
N ILE A 420 15.63 -16.72 3.06
CA ILE A 420 16.26 -15.38 3.02
C ILE A 420 17.58 -15.38 3.78
N LYS A 421 17.63 -15.98 4.98
CA LYS A 421 18.88 -16.13 5.74
C LYS A 421 19.92 -16.89 4.91
N LEU A 422 19.50 -17.98 4.28
CA LEU A 422 20.37 -18.79 3.44
C LEU A 422 20.87 -18.00 2.21
N ALA A 423 19.98 -17.31 1.51
CA ALA A 423 20.35 -16.53 0.33
C ALA A 423 21.32 -15.40 0.67
N LEU A 424 21.04 -14.62 1.73
CA LEU A 424 21.93 -13.56 2.21
C LEU A 424 23.27 -14.10 2.70
N GLY A 425 23.26 -15.22 3.44
CA GLY A 425 24.48 -15.89 3.89
C GLY A 425 25.35 -16.35 2.72
N CYS A 426 24.78 -17.01 1.72
CA CYS A 426 25.48 -17.42 0.50
C CYS A 426 26.05 -16.20 -0.25
N LEU A 427 25.25 -15.11 -0.35
CA LEU A 427 25.72 -13.88 -0.98
C LEU A 427 26.90 -13.27 -0.23
N MET A 428 26.83 -13.16 1.10
CA MET A 428 27.93 -12.63 1.94
C MET A 428 29.21 -13.44 1.77
N LEU A 429 29.13 -14.79 1.74
CA LEU A 429 30.30 -15.67 1.55
C LEU A 429 31.04 -15.44 0.22
N MET A 430 30.40 -14.82 -0.77
CA MET A 430 31.04 -14.41 -2.01
C MET A 430 31.86 -13.11 -1.88
N PHE A 431 31.84 -12.45 -0.70
CA PHE A 431 32.62 -11.23 -0.40
C PHE A 431 33.49 -11.44 0.85
N PRO A 432 34.61 -12.18 0.74
CA PRO A 432 35.43 -12.60 1.88
C PRO A 432 35.96 -11.44 2.74
N LYS A 433 36.31 -10.31 2.12
CA LYS A 433 36.78 -9.12 2.84
C LYS A 433 35.68 -8.54 3.75
N TYR A 434 34.43 -8.55 3.27
CA TYR A 434 33.29 -8.12 4.08
C TYR A 434 33.06 -9.05 5.26
N VAL A 435 33.05 -10.37 5.02
CA VAL A 435 32.88 -11.38 6.09
C VAL A 435 33.98 -11.25 7.15
N MET A 436 35.23 -11.06 6.75
CA MET A 436 36.35 -10.89 7.67
C MET A 436 36.18 -9.65 8.58
N LYS A 437 35.73 -8.52 8.04
CA LYS A 437 35.43 -7.32 8.83
C LYS A 437 34.21 -7.53 9.76
N LEU A 438 33.19 -8.24 9.27
CA LEU A 438 31.99 -8.57 10.06
C LEU A 438 32.36 -9.44 11.28
N GLU A 439 33.20 -10.45 11.09
CA GLU A 439 33.67 -11.33 12.18
C GLU A 439 34.46 -10.57 13.24
N LYS A 440 35.27 -9.60 12.82
CA LYS A 440 36.04 -8.73 13.71
C LYS A 440 35.23 -7.59 14.32
N GLN A 441 33.98 -7.42 13.94
CA GLN A 441 33.10 -6.33 14.36
C GLN A 441 33.66 -4.93 14.05
N GLU A 442 34.24 -4.75 12.88
CA GLU A 442 34.93 -3.52 12.45
C GLU A 442 33.97 -2.46 11.82
N PHE A 443 32.64 -2.62 11.98
CA PHE A 443 31.64 -1.69 11.40
C PHE A 443 30.96 -0.85 12.47
N ASP A 444 31.20 0.45 12.49
CA ASP A 444 30.64 1.39 13.47
C ASP A 444 29.10 1.56 13.39
N PHE A 445 28.50 1.25 12.25
CA PHE A 445 27.08 1.49 11.98
C PHE A 445 26.17 0.29 12.32
N LEU A 446 26.75 -0.90 12.60
CA LEU A 446 25.99 -2.08 12.94
C LEU A 446 25.83 -2.21 14.46
N GLN A 447 24.61 -2.45 14.91
CA GLN A 447 24.31 -2.79 16.30
C GLN A 447 24.52 -4.29 16.56
N VAL A 448 24.55 -4.69 17.83
CA VAL A 448 24.77 -6.09 18.25
C VAL A 448 23.79 -7.07 17.59
N GLU A 449 22.53 -6.66 17.43
CA GLU A 449 21.49 -7.47 16.78
C GLU A 449 21.76 -7.72 15.30
N HIS A 450 22.27 -6.72 14.55
CA HIS A 450 22.62 -6.85 13.14
C HIS A 450 23.82 -7.81 12.96
N TYR A 451 24.85 -7.68 13.82
CA TYR A 451 25.98 -8.62 13.84
C TYR A 451 25.51 -10.05 14.11
N ARG A 452 24.57 -10.23 15.06
CA ARG A 452 23.98 -11.54 15.37
C ARG A 452 23.24 -12.09 14.16
N TYR A 453 22.37 -11.30 13.56
CA TYR A 453 21.60 -11.71 12.40
C TYR A 453 22.47 -12.12 11.21
N TYR A 454 23.46 -11.30 10.84
CA TYR A 454 24.36 -11.64 9.72
C TYR A 454 25.23 -12.87 10.02
N ARG A 455 25.64 -13.07 11.27
CA ARG A 455 26.30 -14.31 11.68
C ARG A 455 25.38 -15.52 11.54
N GLU A 456 24.13 -15.42 11.95
CA GLU A 456 23.14 -16.49 11.73
C GLU A 456 23.00 -16.84 10.24
N CYS A 457 22.95 -15.84 9.37
CA CYS A 457 22.91 -16.06 7.91
C CYS A 457 24.16 -16.80 7.42
N ILE A 458 25.36 -16.39 7.86
CA ILE A 458 26.63 -17.01 7.46
C ILE A 458 26.71 -18.45 7.99
N VAL A 459 26.29 -18.70 9.23
CA VAL A 459 26.27 -20.04 9.84
C VAL A 459 25.33 -20.95 9.03
N ALA A 460 24.10 -20.51 8.79
CA ALA A 460 23.12 -21.25 7.99
C ALA A 460 23.66 -21.60 6.58
N ALA A 461 24.31 -20.63 5.93
CA ALA A 461 24.93 -20.86 4.62
C ALA A 461 26.08 -21.87 4.70
N ASN A 462 27.00 -21.73 5.67
CA ASN A 462 28.13 -22.65 5.81
C ASN A 462 27.67 -24.08 6.12
N GLU A 463 26.69 -24.24 7.02
CA GLU A 463 26.13 -25.57 7.35
C GLU A 463 25.47 -26.21 6.12
N TYR A 464 24.81 -25.41 5.28
CA TYR A 464 24.16 -25.93 4.09
C TYR A 464 25.16 -26.29 2.99
N VAL A 465 26.08 -25.40 2.65
CA VAL A 465 27.01 -25.58 1.51
C VAL A 465 28.08 -26.65 1.78
N THR A 466 28.36 -26.99 3.05
CA THR A 466 29.33 -28.03 3.40
C THR A 466 28.75 -29.44 3.35
N ARG A 467 27.45 -29.60 3.17
CA ARG A 467 26.82 -30.92 2.99
C ARG A 467 27.34 -31.60 1.71
N ALA A 468 27.44 -32.91 1.76
CA ALA A 468 28.01 -33.71 0.66
C ALA A 468 27.31 -33.48 -0.70
N ASP A 469 26.01 -33.18 -0.68
CA ASP A 469 25.18 -33.02 -1.86
C ASP A 469 25.27 -31.61 -2.50
N ASN A 470 25.92 -30.64 -1.81
CA ASN A 470 25.96 -29.23 -2.22
C ASN A 470 27.35 -28.80 -2.74
N LYS A 471 28.14 -29.74 -3.26
CA LYS A 471 29.52 -29.47 -3.73
C LYS A 471 29.59 -28.40 -4.84
N GLU A 472 28.63 -28.40 -5.74
CA GLU A 472 28.58 -27.45 -6.87
C GLU A 472 28.30 -26.02 -6.35
N LEU A 473 27.37 -25.86 -5.42
CA LEU A 473 27.08 -24.59 -4.78
C LEU A 473 28.30 -24.07 -4.00
N LEU A 474 29.00 -24.95 -3.26
CA LEU A 474 30.22 -24.57 -2.56
C LEU A 474 31.33 -24.13 -3.52
N GLN A 475 31.49 -24.82 -4.66
CA GLN A 475 32.46 -24.43 -5.70
C GLN A 475 32.09 -23.08 -6.32
N PHE A 476 30.81 -22.85 -6.59
CA PHE A 476 30.30 -21.59 -7.10
C PHE A 476 30.65 -20.41 -6.16
N ILE A 477 30.30 -20.56 -4.86
CA ILE A 477 30.59 -19.54 -3.85
C ILE A 477 32.10 -19.27 -3.74
N ARG A 478 32.91 -20.33 -3.65
CA ARG A 478 34.38 -20.20 -3.57
C ARG A 478 35.00 -19.54 -4.81
N LYS A 479 34.49 -19.87 -6.01
CA LYS A 479 34.93 -19.25 -7.28
C LYS A 479 34.71 -17.74 -7.24
N HIS A 480 33.48 -17.31 -6.89
CA HIS A 480 33.15 -15.88 -6.83
C HIS A 480 33.87 -15.18 -5.67
N GLY A 481 33.98 -15.82 -4.52
CA GLY A 481 34.75 -15.27 -3.40
C GLY A 481 36.22 -15.00 -3.75
N LYS A 482 36.90 -15.90 -4.45
CA LYS A 482 38.27 -15.69 -4.93
C LYS A 482 38.34 -14.55 -5.96
N ALA A 483 37.38 -14.51 -6.90
CA ALA A 483 37.33 -13.49 -7.94
C ALA A 483 37.14 -12.09 -7.33
N HIS A 484 36.22 -11.93 -6.38
CA HIS A 484 35.94 -10.65 -5.74
C HIS A 484 37.06 -10.19 -4.80
N ALA A 485 37.71 -11.09 -4.09
CA ALA A 485 38.82 -10.75 -3.19
C ALA A 485 40.03 -10.14 -3.95
N GLY A 486 40.25 -10.57 -5.19
CA GLY A 486 41.34 -10.12 -6.04
C GLY A 486 40.94 -9.25 -7.23
N LEU A 487 39.73 -8.73 -7.23
CA LEU A 487 39.18 -7.95 -8.35
C LEU A 487 39.95 -6.62 -8.52
N THR A 488 40.56 -6.43 -9.68
CA THR A 488 41.28 -5.18 -10.06
C THR A 488 40.61 -4.44 -11.22
N GLY A 489 39.80 -5.14 -12.04
CA GLY A 489 39.02 -4.60 -13.14
C GLY A 489 37.53 -4.53 -12.85
N THR A 490 36.72 -4.78 -13.89
CA THR A 490 35.25 -4.86 -13.82
C THR A 490 34.77 -6.27 -14.15
N THR A 491 33.60 -6.63 -13.60
CA THR A 491 32.87 -7.84 -13.98
C THR A 491 31.85 -7.51 -15.06
N ASP A 492 31.12 -8.52 -15.54
CA ASP A 492 29.95 -8.41 -16.41
C ASP A 492 28.61 -8.63 -15.64
N TYR A 493 28.65 -8.58 -14.31
CA TYR A 493 27.50 -8.79 -13.41
C TYR A 493 27.63 -7.96 -12.13
N ALA A 494 26.49 -7.79 -11.44
CA ALA A 494 26.40 -7.22 -10.11
C ALA A 494 25.70 -8.19 -9.14
N TYR A 495 25.12 -7.70 -8.03
CA TYR A 495 24.51 -8.54 -6.99
C TYR A 495 23.30 -9.35 -7.48
N SER A 496 22.41 -8.71 -8.27
CA SER A 496 21.24 -9.38 -8.84
C SER A 496 21.64 -10.53 -9.77
N GLY A 497 22.68 -10.32 -10.59
CA GLY A 497 23.25 -11.34 -11.44
C GLY A 497 23.83 -12.53 -10.67
N LEU A 498 24.42 -12.27 -9.48
CA LEU A 498 24.85 -13.34 -8.56
C LEU A 498 23.68 -14.09 -7.96
N LEU A 499 22.61 -13.38 -7.55
CA LEU A 499 21.42 -14.00 -6.99
C LEU A 499 20.72 -14.90 -8.02
N TYR A 500 20.54 -14.45 -9.24
CA TYR A 500 19.96 -15.29 -10.30
C TYR A 500 20.75 -16.58 -10.54
N LYS A 501 22.09 -16.49 -10.55
CA LYS A 501 22.96 -17.67 -10.67
C LYS A 501 22.90 -18.55 -9.41
N LEU A 502 22.82 -17.97 -8.21
CA LEU A 502 22.66 -18.67 -6.94
C LEU A 502 21.36 -19.45 -6.90
N PHE A 503 20.27 -18.88 -7.41
CA PHE A 503 18.94 -19.51 -7.40
C PHE A 503 18.81 -20.68 -8.37
N MET A 504 19.79 -20.94 -9.21
CA MET A 504 19.85 -22.18 -10.00
C MET A 504 20.28 -23.41 -9.19
N PHE A 505 20.75 -23.22 -7.96
CA PHE A 505 21.16 -24.31 -7.07
C PHE A 505 20.06 -24.62 -6.04
N ARG A 506 20.03 -25.89 -5.57
CA ARG A 506 19.20 -26.28 -4.44
C ARG A 506 19.64 -25.55 -3.15
N PRO A 507 18.70 -25.17 -2.27
CA PRO A 507 17.27 -25.46 -2.29
C PRO A 507 16.46 -24.41 -3.08
N PHE A 508 17.10 -23.35 -3.58
CA PHE A 508 16.41 -22.23 -4.23
C PHE A 508 15.71 -22.66 -5.52
N SER A 509 16.38 -23.49 -6.33
CA SER A 509 15.76 -24.06 -7.56
C SER A 509 14.50 -24.86 -7.23
N ASP A 510 14.51 -25.65 -6.15
CA ASP A 510 13.36 -26.46 -5.74
C ASP A 510 12.20 -25.56 -5.25
N ILE A 511 12.51 -24.42 -4.59
CA ILE A 511 11.52 -23.41 -4.17
C ILE A 511 10.89 -22.72 -5.38
N LEU A 512 11.67 -22.44 -6.41
CA LEU A 512 11.22 -21.71 -7.61
C LEU A 512 10.52 -22.63 -8.63
N ASP A 513 10.83 -23.92 -8.65
CA ASP A 513 10.21 -24.93 -9.51
C ASP A 513 8.93 -25.50 -8.89
N THR A 514 7.99 -24.60 -8.57
CA THR A 514 6.71 -24.95 -7.97
C THR A 514 5.74 -25.44 -9.04
N ASP A 515 5.49 -26.76 -9.09
CA ASP A 515 4.45 -27.33 -9.93
C ASP A 515 3.05 -27.04 -9.34
N MET A 516 2.38 -26.04 -9.88
CA MET A 516 1.03 -25.64 -9.49
C MET A 516 -0.04 -26.70 -9.76
N SER A 517 0.31 -27.80 -10.47
CA SER A 517 -0.61 -28.88 -10.79
C SER A 517 -0.83 -29.88 -9.63
N VAL A 518 -0.02 -29.83 -8.58
CA VAL A 518 0.02 -30.84 -7.49
C VAL A 518 -0.81 -30.46 -6.24
N GLY A 519 -1.62 -29.40 -6.29
CA GLY A 519 -2.46 -28.97 -5.16
C GLY A 519 -2.02 -27.66 -4.51
N VAL A 520 -2.49 -27.39 -3.29
CA VAL A 520 -2.16 -26.14 -2.56
C VAL A 520 -0.68 -26.14 -2.17
N VAL A 521 0.14 -25.44 -2.94
CA VAL A 521 1.57 -25.26 -2.66
C VAL A 521 1.76 -23.95 -1.88
N ASP A 522 2.64 -23.96 -0.87
CA ASP A 522 3.04 -22.74 -0.18
C ASP A 522 3.93 -21.89 -1.09
N ILE A 523 3.36 -20.85 -1.71
CA ILE A 523 4.08 -19.94 -2.61
C ILE A 523 4.87 -18.86 -1.88
N ARG A 524 4.80 -18.79 -0.53
CA ARG A 524 5.48 -17.75 0.25
C ARG A 524 7.01 -17.74 0.07
N PRO A 525 7.73 -18.88 0.10
CA PRO A 525 9.17 -18.86 -0.14
C PRO A 525 9.55 -18.35 -1.53
N THR A 526 8.79 -18.71 -2.55
CA THR A 526 8.98 -18.21 -3.93
C THR A 526 8.81 -16.70 -4.00
N ARG A 527 7.74 -16.16 -3.38
CA ARG A 527 7.49 -14.72 -3.27
C ARG A 527 8.62 -14.02 -2.53
N ASN A 528 9.12 -14.58 -1.42
CA ASN A 528 10.21 -14.01 -0.64
C ASN A 528 11.52 -13.91 -1.44
N LEU A 529 11.88 -14.94 -2.21
CA LEU A 529 13.06 -14.89 -3.10
C LEU A 529 12.90 -13.86 -4.22
N ALA A 530 11.71 -13.75 -4.80
CA ALA A 530 11.40 -12.73 -5.81
C ALA A 530 11.53 -11.31 -5.20
N LEU A 531 10.99 -11.09 -4.00
CA LEU A 531 11.10 -9.83 -3.28
C LEU A 531 12.56 -9.48 -2.96
N LEU A 532 13.36 -10.45 -2.50
CA LEU A 532 14.80 -10.23 -2.28
C LEU A 532 15.51 -9.77 -3.56
N THR A 533 15.16 -10.35 -4.69
CA THR A 533 15.73 -9.96 -5.99
C THR A 533 15.36 -8.53 -6.36
N GLN A 534 14.10 -8.13 -6.13
CA GLN A 534 13.65 -6.75 -6.36
C GLN A 534 14.38 -5.75 -5.45
N ILE A 535 14.52 -6.07 -4.16
CA ILE A 535 15.25 -5.26 -3.18
C ILE A 535 16.69 -5.02 -3.65
N ILE A 536 17.38 -6.09 -4.06
CA ILE A 536 18.77 -5.99 -4.54
C ILE A 536 18.86 -5.20 -5.86
N GLY A 537 17.95 -5.42 -6.79
CA GLY A 537 17.89 -4.67 -8.05
C GLY A 537 17.62 -3.18 -7.84
N LYS A 538 16.80 -2.81 -6.87
CA LYS A 538 16.58 -1.42 -6.48
C LYS A 538 17.83 -0.80 -5.85
N PHE A 539 18.53 -1.51 -4.98
CA PHE A 539 19.82 -1.07 -4.45
C PHE A 539 20.82 -0.77 -5.59
N GLU A 540 20.97 -1.70 -6.53
CA GLU A 540 21.85 -1.52 -7.69
C GLU A 540 21.52 -0.26 -8.46
N TYR A 541 20.24 -0.05 -8.73
CA TYR A 541 19.80 1.14 -9.43
C TYR A 541 20.08 2.45 -8.66
N LEU A 542 19.69 2.52 -7.39
CA LEU A 542 19.86 3.71 -6.55
C LEU A 542 21.34 4.05 -6.35
N HIS A 543 22.22 3.05 -6.37
CA HIS A 543 23.67 3.22 -6.21
C HIS A 543 24.45 3.20 -7.53
N ARG A 544 23.76 3.03 -8.68
CA ARG A 544 24.38 2.92 -10.02
C ARG A 544 25.44 1.82 -10.07
N VAL A 545 25.09 0.64 -9.56
CA VAL A 545 25.95 -0.54 -9.53
C VAL A 545 25.49 -1.50 -10.62
N ASP A 546 25.92 -1.28 -11.85
CA ASP A 546 25.57 -2.16 -12.98
C ASP A 546 26.53 -3.35 -13.07
N VAL A 547 27.77 -3.18 -12.59
CA VAL A 547 28.83 -4.19 -12.57
C VAL A 547 29.70 -4.00 -11.32
N PHE A 548 30.38 -5.05 -10.88
CA PHE A 548 31.41 -4.86 -9.85
C PHE A 548 32.66 -4.25 -10.44
N ASN A 549 33.23 -3.31 -9.70
CA ASN A 549 34.48 -2.66 -10.01
C ASN A 549 35.42 -2.82 -8.79
N GLY A 550 36.66 -3.22 -9.03
CA GLY A 550 37.63 -3.50 -7.97
C GLY A 550 37.90 -2.32 -7.03
N SER A 551 37.73 -1.07 -7.50
CA SER A 551 37.89 0.13 -6.68
C SER A 551 36.70 0.39 -5.75
N TYR A 552 35.51 -0.15 -6.06
CA TYR A 552 34.26 0.20 -5.36
C TYR A 552 33.52 -0.99 -4.76
N ILE A 553 33.89 -2.25 -5.11
CA ILE A 553 33.18 -3.45 -4.69
C ILE A 553 33.06 -3.56 -3.17
N ASP A 554 34.14 -3.31 -2.43
CA ASP A 554 34.15 -3.40 -0.97
C ASP A 554 33.19 -2.34 -0.35
N ARG A 555 33.26 -1.09 -0.83
CA ARG A 555 32.39 0.01 -0.42
C ARG A 555 30.92 -0.28 -0.74
N ASN A 556 30.63 -0.75 -1.95
CA ASN A 556 29.26 -1.04 -2.36
C ASN A 556 28.67 -2.20 -1.56
N THR A 557 29.48 -3.21 -1.21
CA THR A 557 29.07 -4.33 -0.35
C THR A 557 28.76 -3.84 1.07
N GLU A 558 29.58 -2.95 1.62
CA GLU A 558 29.30 -2.33 2.92
C GLU A 558 28.01 -1.47 2.86
N LEU A 559 27.79 -0.71 1.80
CA LEU A 559 26.57 0.07 1.62
C LEU A 559 25.33 -0.82 1.50
N LEU A 560 25.42 -1.95 0.81
CA LEU A 560 24.32 -2.90 0.68
C LEU A 560 23.94 -3.47 2.05
N PHE A 561 24.88 -4.08 2.77
CA PHE A 561 24.58 -4.79 4.00
C PHE A 561 24.45 -3.86 5.21
N ASN A 562 25.40 -2.93 5.40
CA ASN A 562 25.46 -2.12 6.62
C ASN A 562 24.54 -0.91 6.60
N LEU A 563 23.99 -0.55 5.44
CA LEU A 563 23.08 0.58 5.32
C LEU A 563 21.73 0.16 4.75
N TYR A 564 21.66 -0.27 3.48
CA TYR A 564 20.41 -0.51 2.78
C TYR A 564 19.61 -1.66 3.39
N LEU A 565 20.19 -2.86 3.47
CA LEU A 565 19.51 -4.01 4.07
C LEU A 565 19.30 -3.86 5.58
N LYS A 566 20.22 -3.18 6.28
CA LYS A 566 20.03 -2.82 7.68
C LYS A 566 18.79 -1.96 7.91
N LEU A 567 18.59 -0.91 7.11
CA LEU A 567 17.42 -0.03 7.24
C LEU A 567 16.12 -0.77 6.94
N LEU A 568 16.14 -1.70 5.98
CA LEU A 568 15.00 -2.60 5.71
C LEU A 568 14.75 -3.54 6.89
N TYR A 569 15.80 -4.11 7.48
CA TYR A 569 15.69 -4.96 8.67
C TYR A 569 15.12 -4.19 9.88
N ASP A 570 15.51 -2.93 10.06
CA ASP A 570 15.06 -2.06 11.17
C ASP A 570 13.59 -1.59 11.03
N GLY A 571 12.83 -2.12 10.08
CA GLY A 571 11.41 -1.83 9.91
C GLY A 571 11.00 -1.33 8.52
N GLY A 572 11.97 -1.02 7.63
CA GLY A 572 11.67 -0.56 6.27
C GLY A 572 11.03 -1.62 5.36
N ILE A 573 11.20 -2.90 5.69
CA ILE A 573 10.60 -3.99 4.89
C ILE A 573 9.08 -4.01 4.93
N SER A 574 8.46 -3.59 6.04
CA SER A 574 7.01 -3.52 6.16
C SER A 574 6.40 -2.42 5.29
N GLU A 575 7.14 -1.34 5.06
CA GLU A 575 6.75 -0.29 4.12
C GLU A 575 6.83 -0.82 2.68
N TYR A 576 7.86 -1.61 2.39
CA TYR A 576 8.06 -2.25 1.10
C TYR A 576 7.01 -3.32 0.77
N GLU A 577 6.61 -4.15 1.75
CA GLU A 577 5.60 -5.19 1.59
C GLU A 577 4.19 -4.61 1.41
N ASP A 578 3.88 -3.52 2.11
CA ASP A 578 2.58 -2.83 1.98
C ASP A 578 2.35 -2.34 0.54
N GLU A 579 3.40 -1.88 -0.13
CA GLU A 579 3.31 -1.37 -1.51
C GLU A 579 3.34 -2.48 -2.56
N ALA A 580 4.04 -3.58 -2.29
CA ALA A 580 3.98 -4.76 -3.16
C ALA A 580 2.57 -5.40 -3.22
N GLU A 581 1.69 -5.11 -2.25
CA GLU A 581 0.26 -5.45 -2.34
C GLU A 581 -0.53 -4.45 -3.20
N TYR A 582 0.01 -3.24 -3.43
CA TYR A 582 -0.61 -2.18 -4.25
C TYR A 582 -0.05 -2.13 -5.69
N ALA A 583 1.08 -2.73 -5.96
CA ALA A 583 1.74 -2.80 -7.28
C ALA A 583 1.37 -4.08 -8.06
#